data_0ee6092bff5b20a5d496898f88e36999
#
_entry.id   0ee6092bff5b20a5d496898f88e36999
#
_cell.length_a   1.000
_cell.length_b   1.000
_cell.length_c   1.000
_cell.angle_alpha   90.00
_cell.angle_beta   90.00
_cell.angle_gamma   90.00
#
_symmetry.space_group_name_H-M   'P 1'
#
loop_
_entity.id
_entity.type
_entity.pdbx_description
1 polymer ?
#
loop_
_entity_poly.entity_id
_entity_poly.type
_entity_poly.pdbx_seq_one_letter_code
_entity_poly.pdbx_strand_id
1 'polypeptide(L)'
;MNKPKLIIIDSAQASGKSTVCNYLREQMTSTNLLSLSGVADKTIIGSTKSEIYHHQVLDMIRNTSKCSLNYILCRSFMSEKVYCNLGIKPYSFQREYDVLVESLQNLTIHYDVYFFVLVADSVAYEERLKRNKGEYVKFSVDNSLRQQEQYVAELVKLRESAPSVECRFVSTMNRTSEETAQSIMDFIYG
;
A
#
# COMPACT_ATOMS: atom_id res chain seq x y z
N MET A 1 24.90 -9.95 -6.13
CA MET A 1 24.25 -8.64 -6.18
C MET A 1 22.97 -8.73 -5.35
N ASN A 2 22.73 -7.76 -4.50
CA ASN A 2 21.46 -7.70 -3.76
C ASN A 2 20.33 -7.39 -4.75
N LYS A 3 19.18 -8.04 -4.60
CA LYS A 3 17.99 -7.74 -5.40
C LYS A 3 17.55 -6.28 -5.17
N PRO A 4 17.02 -5.59 -6.19
CA PRO A 4 16.32 -4.32 -5.97
C PRO A 4 15.09 -4.56 -5.08
N LYS A 5 14.59 -3.49 -4.47
CA LYS A 5 13.51 -3.55 -3.49
C LYS A 5 12.20 -3.06 -4.10
N LEU A 6 11.13 -3.80 -3.86
CA LEU A 6 9.76 -3.36 -4.10
C LEU A 6 9.09 -3.15 -2.74
N ILE A 7 8.85 -1.90 -2.39
CA ILE A 7 8.24 -1.48 -1.13
C ILE A 7 6.81 -1.03 -1.41
N ILE A 8 5.85 -1.70 -0.82
CA ILE A 8 4.43 -1.36 -0.94
C ILE A 8 3.95 -0.84 0.39
N ILE A 9 3.34 0.34 0.39
CA ILE A 9 2.79 0.96 1.59
C ILE A 9 1.31 1.24 1.37
N ASP A 10 0.50 0.51 2.13
CA ASP A 10 -0.94 0.71 2.20
C ASP A 10 -1.38 1.15 3.58
N SER A 11 -2.53 1.78 3.66
CA SER A 11 -3.12 2.21 4.93
C SER A 11 -4.44 2.92 4.71
N ALA A 12 -5.15 3.11 5.79
CA ALA A 12 -6.33 3.97 5.84
C ALA A 12 -5.99 5.41 5.47
N GLN A 13 -7.02 6.17 5.18
CA GLN A 13 -6.87 7.60 4.91
C GLN A 13 -6.42 8.36 6.17
N ALA A 14 -5.73 9.46 5.98
CA ALA A 14 -5.12 10.26 7.05
C ALA A 14 -4.05 9.55 7.89
N SER A 15 -3.55 8.38 7.47
CA SER A 15 -2.47 7.67 8.16
C SER A 15 -1.07 8.28 8.01
N GLY A 16 -0.89 9.25 7.09
CA GLY A 16 0.42 9.84 6.77
C GLY A 16 1.20 9.14 5.67
N LYS A 17 0.60 8.16 5.00
CA LYS A 17 1.23 7.30 3.99
C LYS A 17 2.04 8.05 2.92
N SER A 18 1.45 9.05 2.26
CA SER A 18 2.12 9.77 1.17
C SER A 18 3.38 10.50 1.66
N THR A 19 3.35 11.05 2.86
CA THR A 19 4.52 11.70 3.48
C THR A 19 5.62 10.69 3.77
N VAL A 20 5.27 9.53 4.35
CA VAL A 20 6.24 8.43 4.61
C VAL A 20 6.86 7.95 3.29
N CYS A 21 6.06 7.75 2.24
CA CYS A 21 6.58 7.33 0.92
C CYS A 21 7.56 8.35 0.33
N ASN A 22 7.31 9.65 0.49
CA ASN A 22 8.21 10.70 0.02
C ASN A 22 9.54 10.66 0.78
N TYR A 23 9.52 10.57 2.10
CA TYR A 23 10.75 10.43 2.91
C TYR A 23 11.56 9.19 2.51
N LEU A 24 10.92 8.04 2.33
CA LEU A 24 11.60 6.83 1.86
C LEU A 24 12.28 7.04 0.50
N ARG A 25 11.58 7.69 -0.43
CA ARG A 25 12.15 7.97 -1.75
C ARG A 25 13.37 8.88 -1.66
N GLU A 26 13.37 9.87 -0.78
CA GLU A 26 14.49 10.79 -0.58
C GLU A 26 15.73 10.10 0.01
N GLN A 27 15.53 9.06 0.82
CA GLN A 27 16.60 8.30 1.46
C GLN A 27 17.15 7.16 0.60
N MET A 28 16.40 6.69 -0.39
CA MET A 28 16.77 5.53 -1.21
C MET A 28 17.25 5.96 -2.61
N THR A 29 18.49 5.61 -2.95
CA THR A 29 19.03 5.83 -4.29
C THR A 29 18.36 4.93 -5.34
N SER A 30 18.35 5.35 -6.59
CA SER A 30 17.79 4.58 -7.72
C SER A 30 16.36 4.10 -7.44
N THR A 31 15.50 4.98 -6.95
CA THR A 31 14.15 4.64 -6.49
C THR A 31 13.07 5.44 -7.21
N ASN A 32 12.09 4.74 -7.75
CA ASN A 32 10.87 5.32 -8.30
C ASN A 32 9.73 5.22 -7.29
N LEU A 33 9.04 6.34 -7.05
CA LEU A 33 7.80 6.40 -6.28
C LEU A 33 6.61 6.46 -7.22
N LEU A 34 5.73 5.46 -7.10
CA LEU A 34 4.46 5.40 -7.82
C LEU A 34 3.31 5.60 -6.84
N SER A 35 2.64 6.74 -6.94
CA SER A 35 1.40 7.00 -6.21
C SER A 35 0.22 6.47 -7.02
N LEU A 36 -0.31 5.31 -6.62
CA LEU A 36 -1.42 4.70 -7.31
C LEU A 36 -2.75 5.28 -6.82
N SER A 37 -3.64 5.59 -7.75
CA SER A 37 -5.03 5.92 -7.48
C SER A 37 -5.91 4.73 -7.83
N GLY A 38 -6.97 4.48 -7.06
CA GLY A 38 -7.96 3.47 -7.45
C GLY A 38 -8.69 3.89 -8.73
N VAL A 39 -9.21 2.90 -9.46
CA VAL A 39 -10.05 3.16 -10.63
C VAL A 39 -11.40 3.73 -10.19
N ALA A 40 -11.74 4.93 -10.67
CA ALA A 40 -12.99 5.61 -10.33
C ALA A 40 -14.13 5.10 -11.21
N ASP A 41 -14.42 3.80 -11.16
CA ASP A 41 -15.55 3.18 -11.87
C ASP A 41 -16.55 2.62 -10.84
N LYS A 42 -17.82 2.97 -11.00
CA LYS A 42 -18.94 2.50 -10.18
C LYS A 42 -19.77 1.41 -10.85
N THR A 43 -19.30 0.86 -11.97
CA THR A 43 -19.95 -0.23 -12.68
C THR A 43 -19.34 -1.57 -12.32
N ILE A 44 -20.02 -2.67 -12.65
CA ILE A 44 -19.53 -4.05 -12.39
C ILE A 44 -18.18 -4.30 -13.06
N ILE A 45 -17.92 -3.71 -14.23
CA ILE A 45 -16.64 -3.85 -14.93
C ILE A 45 -15.48 -3.07 -14.27
N GLY A 46 -15.74 -2.32 -13.21
CA GLY A 46 -14.73 -1.63 -12.42
C GLY A 46 -13.69 -2.58 -11.81
N SER A 47 -14.09 -3.81 -11.42
CA SER A 47 -13.17 -4.82 -10.93
C SER A 47 -12.14 -5.21 -11.99
N THR A 48 -12.60 -5.52 -13.21
CA THR A 48 -11.72 -5.89 -14.33
C THR A 48 -10.78 -4.74 -14.71
N LYS A 49 -11.28 -3.50 -14.74
CA LYS A 49 -10.43 -2.34 -15.01
C LYS A 49 -9.35 -2.15 -13.95
N SER A 50 -9.70 -2.35 -12.68
CA SER A 50 -8.74 -2.29 -11.57
C SER A 50 -7.71 -3.41 -11.66
N GLU A 51 -8.11 -4.62 -11.99
CA GLU A 51 -7.21 -5.75 -12.23
C GLU A 51 -6.21 -5.42 -13.33
N ILE A 52 -6.67 -5.03 -14.50
CA ILE A 52 -5.82 -4.66 -15.65
C ILE A 52 -4.84 -3.56 -15.25
N TYR A 53 -5.31 -2.51 -14.59
CA TYR A 53 -4.46 -1.40 -14.15
C TYR A 53 -3.32 -1.87 -13.24
N HIS A 54 -3.64 -2.67 -12.22
CA HIS A 54 -2.63 -3.16 -11.28
C HIS A 54 -1.68 -4.19 -11.91
N HIS A 55 -2.18 -5.03 -12.83
CA HIS A 55 -1.32 -5.92 -13.61
C HIS A 55 -0.30 -5.14 -14.44
N GLN A 56 -0.73 -4.09 -15.14
CA GLN A 56 0.18 -3.24 -15.93
C GLN A 56 1.28 -2.62 -15.06
N VAL A 57 0.95 -2.20 -13.82
CA VAL A 57 1.95 -1.68 -12.87
C VAL A 57 2.95 -2.77 -12.48
N LEU A 58 2.47 -3.97 -12.10
CA LEU A 58 3.37 -5.08 -11.71
C LEU A 58 4.22 -5.57 -12.89
N ASP A 59 3.67 -5.60 -14.11
CA ASP A 59 4.40 -5.95 -15.32
C ASP A 59 5.48 -4.92 -15.67
N MET A 60 5.18 -3.64 -15.54
CA MET A 60 6.17 -2.58 -15.71
C MET A 60 7.35 -2.76 -14.73
N ILE A 61 7.06 -3.02 -13.46
CA ILE A 61 8.07 -3.27 -12.43
C ILE A 61 8.90 -4.51 -12.81
N ARG A 62 8.25 -5.60 -13.20
CA ARG A 62 8.93 -6.84 -13.64
C ARG A 62 9.86 -6.58 -14.83
N ASN A 63 9.40 -5.87 -15.84
CA ASN A 63 10.16 -5.59 -17.04
C ASN A 63 11.38 -4.69 -16.80
N THR A 64 11.37 -3.90 -15.74
CA THR A 64 12.50 -3.03 -15.35
C THR A 64 13.42 -3.66 -14.30
N SER A 65 13.21 -4.92 -13.91
CA SER A 65 14.01 -5.60 -12.87
C SER A 65 15.51 -5.64 -13.20
N LYS A 66 15.87 -5.73 -14.48
CA LYS A 66 17.27 -5.71 -14.95
C LYS A 66 17.96 -4.36 -14.78
N CYS A 67 17.21 -3.28 -14.57
CA CYS A 67 17.75 -1.93 -14.38
C CYS A 67 18.17 -1.66 -12.92
N SER A 68 18.02 -2.62 -12.01
CA SER A 68 18.32 -2.49 -10.56
C SER A 68 17.61 -1.28 -9.91
N LEU A 69 16.43 -0.94 -10.39
CA LEU A 69 15.61 0.13 -9.84
C LEU A 69 14.76 -0.38 -8.66
N ASN A 70 14.80 0.34 -7.56
CA ASN A 70 13.86 0.15 -6.47
C ASN A 70 12.51 0.81 -6.80
N TYR A 71 11.44 0.27 -6.25
CA TYR A 71 10.10 0.85 -6.37
C TYR A 71 9.46 1.03 -5.01
N ILE A 72 8.79 2.16 -4.83
CA ILE A 72 7.87 2.41 -3.73
C ILE A 72 6.49 2.59 -4.33
N LEU A 73 5.53 1.72 -3.94
CA LEU A 73 4.12 1.88 -4.28
C LEU A 73 3.39 2.55 -3.11
N CYS A 74 2.94 3.78 -3.31
CA CYS A 74 2.03 4.45 -2.40
C CYS A 74 0.60 4.09 -2.79
N ARG A 75 0.02 3.12 -2.12
CA ARG A 75 -1.15 2.30 -2.41
C ARG A 75 -0.87 1.14 -3.37
N SER A 76 -1.73 0.13 -3.27
CA SER A 76 -1.72 -1.06 -4.13
C SER A 76 -3.15 -1.55 -4.40
N PHE A 77 -3.25 -2.70 -5.04
CA PHE A 77 -4.50 -3.43 -5.26
C PHE A 77 -5.21 -3.83 -3.95
N MET A 78 -4.51 -3.90 -2.82
CA MET A 78 -5.13 -4.12 -1.51
C MET A 78 -6.10 -2.98 -1.15
N SER A 79 -5.80 -1.75 -1.55
CA SER A 79 -6.73 -0.61 -1.37
C SER A 79 -8.06 -0.84 -2.08
N GLU A 80 -8.05 -1.41 -3.28
CA GLU A 80 -9.27 -1.74 -4.03
C GLU A 80 -10.08 -2.83 -3.31
N LYS A 81 -9.39 -3.88 -2.84
CA LYS A 81 -9.99 -4.97 -2.05
C LYS A 81 -10.65 -4.45 -0.78
N VAL A 82 -9.95 -3.60 -0.02
CA VAL A 82 -10.48 -2.99 1.21
C VAL A 82 -11.73 -2.15 0.91
N TYR A 83 -11.72 -1.35 -0.15
CA TYR A 83 -12.88 -0.51 -0.50
C TYR A 83 -14.08 -1.32 -0.98
N CYS A 84 -13.87 -2.45 -1.65
CA CYS A 84 -14.93 -3.39 -1.98
C CYS A 84 -15.52 -4.04 -0.72
N ASN A 85 -14.68 -4.51 0.20
CA ASN A 85 -15.11 -5.11 1.47
C ASN A 85 -15.92 -4.14 2.34
N LEU A 86 -15.63 -2.85 2.27
CA LEU A 86 -16.36 -1.79 2.98
C LEU A 86 -17.65 -1.35 2.28
N GLY A 87 -17.97 -1.91 1.12
CA GLY A 87 -19.13 -1.52 0.32
C GLY A 87 -19.00 -0.14 -0.34
N ILE A 88 -17.79 0.43 -0.41
CA ILE A 88 -17.52 1.71 -1.08
C ILE A 88 -17.55 1.52 -2.60
N LYS A 89 -17.18 0.34 -3.07
CA LYS A 89 -17.25 -0.08 -4.47
C LYS A 89 -18.44 -1.04 -4.66
N PRO A 90 -19.13 -1.00 -5.80
CA PRO A 90 -20.35 -1.79 -6.05
C PRO A 90 -20.08 -3.22 -6.58
N TYR A 91 -18.86 -3.71 -6.46
CA TYR A 91 -18.44 -5.01 -6.98
C TYR A 91 -17.54 -5.76 -5.99
N SER A 92 -17.42 -7.07 -6.18
CA SER A 92 -16.40 -7.89 -5.49
C SER A 92 -15.07 -7.77 -6.22
N PHE A 93 -13.97 -7.85 -5.47
CA PHE A 93 -12.60 -7.83 -6.01
C PHE A 93 -11.78 -9.03 -5.50
N GLN A 94 -12.43 -10.10 -5.04
CA GLN A 94 -11.72 -11.24 -4.45
C GLN A 94 -10.91 -12.01 -5.48
N ARG A 95 -11.53 -12.40 -6.61
CA ARG A 95 -10.87 -13.17 -7.67
C ARG A 95 -9.70 -12.40 -8.26
N GLU A 96 -9.92 -11.15 -8.59
CA GLU A 96 -8.91 -10.26 -9.16
C GLU A 96 -7.75 -10.02 -8.18
N TYR A 97 -8.09 -9.90 -6.89
CA TYR A 97 -7.11 -9.77 -5.82
C TYR A 97 -6.21 -11.00 -5.73
N ASP A 98 -6.77 -12.21 -5.77
CA ASP A 98 -6.00 -13.47 -5.66
C ASP A 98 -5.01 -13.61 -6.83
N VAL A 99 -5.40 -13.24 -8.05
CA VAL A 99 -4.53 -13.23 -9.24
C VAL A 99 -3.40 -12.18 -9.08
N LEU A 100 -3.69 -11.02 -8.52
CA LEU A 100 -2.68 -9.98 -8.27
C LEU A 100 -1.72 -10.36 -7.15
N VAL A 101 -2.16 -11.10 -6.13
CA VAL A 101 -1.30 -11.67 -5.08
C VAL A 101 -0.32 -12.67 -5.68
N GLU A 102 -0.77 -13.55 -6.57
CA GLU A 102 0.10 -14.49 -7.28
C GLU A 102 1.15 -13.73 -8.13
N SER A 103 0.72 -12.69 -8.84
CA SER A 103 1.61 -11.85 -9.64
C SER A 103 2.64 -11.13 -8.76
N LEU A 104 2.26 -10.65 -7.58
CA LEU A 104 3.17 -10.06 -6.61
C LEU A 104 4.18 -11.08 -6.07
N GLN A 105 3.73 -12.30 -5.75
CA GLN A 105 4.62 -13.37 -5.30
C GLN A 105 5.64 -13.72 -6.38
N ASN A 106 5.27 -13.75 -7.65
CA ASN A 106 6.19 -14.00 -8.75
C ASN A 106 7.26 -12.91 -8.88
N LEU A 107 6.99 -11.66 -8.45
CA LEU A 107 7.99 -10.60 -8.41
C LEU A 107 9.12 -10.86 -7.40
N THR A 108 8.92 -11.70 -6.40
CA THR A 108 9.97 -12.03 -5.42
C THR A 108 11.17 -12.76 -6.05
N ILE A 109 11.02 -13.30 -7.27
CA ILE A 109 12.13 -13.85 -8.05
C ILE A 109 13.15 -12.74 -8.38
N HIS A 110 12.67 -11.51 -8.61
CA HIS A 110 13.46 -10.38 -9.11
C HIS A 110 13.70 -9.30 -8.05
N TYR A 111 12.84 -9.19 -7.04
CA TYR A 111 12.85 -8.16 -6.01
C TYR A 111 12.83 -8.76 -4.61
N ASP A 112 13.41 -8.06 -3.64
CA ASP A 112 13.02 -8.23 -2.26
C ASP A 112 11.74 -7.42 -2.06
N VAL A 113 10.62 -8.11 -1.78
CA VAL A 113 9.28 -7.50 -1.74
C VAL A 113 8.84 -7.31 -0.29
N TYR A 114 8.55 -6.05 0.05
CA TYR A 114 8.08 -5.64 1.37
C TYR A 114 6.69 -5.02 1.26
N PHE A 115 5.79 -5.48 2.11
CA PHE A 115 4.43 -4.93 2.18
C PHE A 115 4.16 -4.40 3.58
N PHE A 116 3.99 -3.08 3.70
CA PHE A 116 3.74 -2.40 4.96
C PHE A 116 2.31 -1.87 5.02
N VAL A 117 1.65 -2.08 6.16
CA VAL A 117 0.40 -1.38 6.49
C VAL A 117 0.68 -0.44 7.66
N LEU A 118 0.48 0.86 7.43
CA LEU A 118 0.60 1.85 8.49
C LEU A 118 -0.64 1.82 9.37
N VAL A 119 -0.43 1.81 10.69
CA VAL A 119 -1.50 1.82 11.69
C VAL A 119 -1.37 3.02 12.62
N ALA A 120 -2.50 3.57 13.04
CA ALA A 120 -2.60 4.71 13.95
C ALA A 120 -3.76 4.50 14.93
N ASP A 121 -3.77 5.24 16.02
CA ASP A 121 -4.90 5.29 16.94
C ASP A 121 -5.91 6.40 16.57
N SER A 122 -7.00 6.46 17.30
CA SER A 122 -8.06 7.45 17.10
C SER A 122 -7.56 8.89 17.28
N VAL A 123 -6.65 9.12 18.22
CA VAL A 123 -6.09 10.45 18.52
C VAL A 123 -5.27 10.95 17.34
N ALA A 124 -4.38 10.11 16.80
CA ALA A 124 -3.56 10.45 15.64
C ALA A 124 -4.43 10.72 14.39
N TYR A 125 -5.51 9.95 14.18
CA TYR A 125 -6.45 10.22 13.09
C TYR A 125 -7.19 11.54 13.28
N GLU A 126 -7.67 11.83 14.49
CA GLU A 126 -8.37 13.08 14.80
C GLU A 126 -7.49 14.32 14.53
N GLU A 127 -6.25 14.30 15.01
CA GLU A 127 -5.29 15.38 14.77
C GLU A 127 -4.99 15.59 13.28
N ARG A 128 -4.79 14.50 12.54
CA ARG A 128 -4.46 14.57 11.11
C ARG A 128 -5.64 15.04 10.27
N LEU A 129 -6.84 14.59 10.59
CA LEU A 129 -8.07 15.05 9.93
C LEU A 129 -8.34 16.53 10.19
N LYS A 130 -8.02 17.06 11.39
CA LYS A 130 -8.12 18.49 11.70
C LYS A 130 -7.15 19.35 10.86
N ARG A 131 -5.98 18.82 10.51
CA ARG A 131 -4.99 19.53 9.66
C ARG A 131 -5.42 19.61 8.20
N ASN A 132 -6.08 18.57 7.70
CA ASN A 132 -6.51 18.44 6.30
C ASN A 132 -7.89 19.10 6.09
N LYS A 133 -7.99 20.43 6.20
CA LYS A 133 -9.22 21.21 5.97
C LYS A 133 -9.64 21.37 4.50
N GLY A 134 -9.21 20.47 3.60
CA GLY A 134 -9.59 20.50 2.19
C GLY A 134 -10.93 19.83 1.91
N GLU A 135 -11.55 20.15 0.78
CA GLU A 135 -12.87 19.66 0.31
C GLU A 135 -13.03 18.13 0.21
N TYR A 136 -11.94 17.39 0.33
CA TYR A 136 -11.93 15.91 0.29
C TYR A 136 -12.20 15.24 1.63
N VAL A 137 -12.41 16.00 2.72
CA VAL A 137 -12.59 15.44 4.06
C VAL A 137 -14.05 15.05 4.31
N LYS A 138 -14.54 14.04 3.58
CA LYS A 138 -15.72 13.26 3.98
C LYS A 138 -15.37 12.13 4.98
N PHE A 139 -14.22 12.22 5.63
CA PHE A 139 -13.71 11.13 6.45
C PHE A 139 -13.80 11.47 7.93
N SER A 140 -14.45 10.56 8.66
CA SER A 140 -14.47 10.56 10.11
C SER A 140 -13.35 9.67 10.64
N VAL A 141 -12.98 9.86 11.91
CA VAL A 141 -12.06 8.95 12.63
C VAL A 141 -12.55 7.50 12.54
N ASP A 142 -13.85 7.27 12.72
CA ASP A 142 -14.46 5.94 12.64
C ASP A 142 -14.27 5.29 11.27
N ASN A 143 -14.40 6.06 10.18
CA ASN A 143 -14.15 5.53 8.84
C ASN A 143 -12.69 5.16 8.63
N SER A 144 -11.76 5.95 9.16
CA SER A 144 -10.32 5.64 9.10
C SER A 144 -9.99 4.39 9.90
N LEU A 145 -10.56 4.23 11.08
CA LEU A 145 -10.39 3.02 11.91
C LEU A 145 -10.98 1.78 11.25
N ARG A 146 -12.21 1.86 10.70
CA ARG A 146 -12.81 0.76 9.94
C ARG A 146 -11.99 0.36 8.71
N GLN A 147 -11.44 1.33 7.98
CA GLN A 147 -10.53 1.05 6.88
C GLN A 147 -9.26 0.36 7.38
N GLN A 148 -8.67 0.84 8.48
CA GLN A 148 -7.47 0.24 9.07
C GLN A 148 -7.70 -1.21 9.48
N GLU A 149 -8.82 -1.53 10.12
CA GLU A 149 -9.19 -2.90 10.49
C GLU A 149 -9.21 -3.83 9.26
N GLN A 150 -9.76 -3.35 8.13
CA GLN A 150 -9.77 -4.11 6.88
C GLN A 150 -8.36 -4.28 6.30
N TYR A 151 -7.51 -3.25 6.31
CA TYR A 151 -6.11 -3.37 5.88
C TYR A 151 -5.33 -4.35 6.74
N VAL A 152 -5.54 -4.32 8.06
CA VAL A 152 -4.92 -5.27 9.00
C VAL A 152 -5.34 -6.70 8.68
N ALA A 153 -6.64 -6.94 8.50
CA ALA A 153 -7.16 -8.27 8.15
C ALA A 153 -6.61 -8.78 6.80
N GLU A 154 -6.57 -7.93 5.77
CA GLU A 154 -6.05 -8.33 4.45
C GLU A 154 -4.53 -8.55 4.48
N LEU A 155 -3.75 -7.80 5.27
CA LEU A 155 -2.31 -8.06 5.41
C LEU A 155 -2.02 -9.39 6.09
N VAL A 156 -2.82 -9.79 7.09
CA VAL A 156 -2.69 -11.12 7.72
C VAL A 156 -2.91 -12.23 6.69
N LYS A 157 -3.96 -12.12 5.87
CA LYS A 157 -4.24 -13.08 4.79
C LYS A 157 -3.13 -13.09 3.73
N LEU A 158 -2.62 -11.92 3.35
CA LEU A 158 -1.52 -11.80 2.39
C LEU A 158 -0.26 -12.52 2.90
N ARG A 159 0.06 -12.39 4.19
CA ARG A 159 1.20 -13.09 4.80
C ARG A 159 1.09 -14.62 4.70
N GLU A 160 -0.13 -15.15 4.79
CA GLU A 160 -0.39 -16.59 4.67
C GLU A 160 -0.36 -17.06 3.21
N SER A 161 -0.94 -16.26 2.29
CA SER A 161 -1.07 -16.63 0.87
C SER A 161 0.19 -16.34 0.03
N ALA A 162 1.04 -15.41 0.46
CA ALA A 162 2.27 -15.02 -0.23
C ALA A 162 3.47 -15.00 0.75
N PRO A 163 3.94 -16.15 1.24
CA PRO A 163 4.97 -16.23 2.29
C PRO A 163 6.35 -15.68 1.88
N SER A 164 6.59 -15.49 0.59
CA SER A 164 7.82 -14.86 0.07
C SER A 164 7.79 -13.33 0.11
N VAL A 165 6.64 -12.73 0.48
CA VAL A 165 6.48 -11.27 0.65
C VAL A 165 6.62 -10.95 2.12
N GLU A 166 7.56 -10.06 2.45
CA GLU A 166 7.77 -9.60 3.84
C GLU A 166 6.67 -8.61 4.24
N CYS A 167 5.71 -9.09 5.06
CA CYS A 167 4.55 -8.31 5.48
C CYS A 167 4.70 -7.79 6.91
N ARG A 168 4.52 -6.46 7.13
CA ARG A 168 4.59 -5.86 8.46
C ARG A 168 3.59 -4.74 8.70
N PHE A 169 3.16 -4.63 9.97
CA PHE A 169 2.49 -3.44 10.48
C PHE A 169 3.52 -2.44 10.98
N VAL A 170 3.30 -1.16 10.68
CA VAL A 170 4.15 -0.08 11.15
C VAL A 170 3.29 0.94 11.89
N SER A 171 3.54 1.08 13.18
CA SER A 171 2.85 2.08 13.99
C SER A 171 3.34 3.49 13.67
N THR A 172 2.40 4.39 13.45
CA THR A 172 2.64 5.83 13.28
C THR A 172 2.23 6.63 14.52
N MET A 173 1.88 5.95 15.63
CA MET A 173 1.51 6.59 16.89
C MET A 173 2.75 7.24 17.51
N ASN A 174 2.60 8.47 17.96
CA ASN A 174 3.69 9.24 18.61
C ASN A 174 4.99 9.31 17.79
N ARG A 175 4.87 9.19 16.47
CA ARG A 175 5.99 9.27 15.52
C ARG A 175 5.72 10.29 14.45
N THR A 176 6.76 11.00 14.04
CA THR A 176 6.75 11.76 12.80
C THR A 176 6.73 10.84 11.60
N SER A 177 6.40 11.36 10.43
CA SER A 177 6.49 10.57 9.18
C SER A 177 7.93 10.20 8.86
N GLU A 178 8.89 11.00 9.25
CA GLU A 178 10.32 10.78 9.10
C GLU A 178 10.81 9.62 9.99
N GLU A 179 10.46 9.61 11.27
CA GLU A 179 10.75 8.50 12.20
C GLU A 179 10.08 7.19 11.75
N THR A 180 8.88 7.29 11.19
CA THR A 180 8.17 6.13 10.61
C THR A 180 8.91 5.60 9.38
N ALA A 181 9.37 6.48 8.49
CA ALA A 181 10.16 6.09 7.32
C ALA A 181 11.50 5.47 7.74
N GLN A 182 12.18 6.06 8.75
CA GLN A 182 13.43 5.50 9.28
C GLN A 182 13.23 4.09 9.84
N SER A 183 12.17 3.85 10.60
CA SER A 183 11.83 2.52 11.12
C SER A 183 11.60 1.47 10.00
N ILE A 184 11.06 1.89 8.86
CA ILE A 184 10.92 1.03 7.68
C ILE A 184 12.30 0.76 7.06
N MET A 185 13.16 1.79 6.94
CA MET A 185 14.51 1.65 6.42
C MET A 185 15.37 0.71 7.29
N ASP A 186 15.31 0.87 8.61
CA ASP A 186 16.02 0.01 9.55
C ASP A 186 15.59 -1.45 9.40
N PHE A 187 14.32 -1.70 9.15
CA PHE A 187 13.84 -3.05 8.88
C PHE A 187 14.31 -3.62 7.53
N ILE A 188 14.38 -2.79 6.49
CA ILE A 188 14.75 -3.23 5.14
C ILE A 188 16.27 -3.50 5.03
N TYR A 189 17.09 -2.77 5.77
CA TYR A 189 18.55 -2.79 5.64
C TYR A 189 19.30 -3.31 6.89
N GLY A 190 18.61 -3.45 8.02
CA GLY A 190 19.15 -4.02 9.27
C GLY A 190 19.11 -5.51 9.27
#